data_cadca5d2c942207ebc481f0191819183
#
_entry.id   cadca5d2c942207ebc481f0191819183
#
_cell.length_a   1.000
_cell.length_b   1.000
_cell.length_c   1.000
_cell.angle_alpha   90.00
_cell.angle_beta   90.00
_cell.angle_gamma   90.00
#
_symmetry.space_group_name_H-M   'P 1'
#
loop_
_entity.id
_entity.type
_entity.pdbx_description
1 polymer ?
#
loop_
_entity_poly.entity_id
_entity_poly.type
_entity_poly.pdbx_seq_one_letter_code
_entity_poly.pdbx_strand_id
1 'polypeptide(L)'
;MVKVTFLGTCSGTEPKPDRHHCSLVVEVNGIYYWFDAGENCSHKAYTSGIDVNRIRAVFISHMHIDHIGGLANLMSVIRKVSKVTGIPHINDNCYDIFVPDLKTFEAVRIVSGTPAKASFGVNNIPHEYSDGLVFEDENVRVTALHNTHLKENGENGWHSYSFLIEVEGKRIVFSGDVGYPAEIEPYLDQPCDLCIMETGHHSVTRVCEYACSKQVKKLAFTHHGREILRDVKAAEELIATFDIDACICHDGDVIILD
;
A
#
# COMPACT_ATOMS: atom_id res chain seq x y z
N MET A 1 18.18 -1.30 -7.44
CA MET A 1 17.86 -0.45 -6.26
C MET A 1 16.35 -0.34 -6.15
N VAL A 2 15.80 -0.75 -5.03
CA VAL A 2 14.36 -0.69 -4.74
C VAL A 2 14.09 0.43 -3.74
N LYS A 3 13.05 1.26 -4.00
CA LYS A 3 12.63 2.32 -3.07
C LYS A 3 11.18 2.12 -2.68
N VAL A 4 10.89 2.30 -1.39
CA VAL A 4 9.53 2.32 -0.87
C VAL A 4 9.25 3.72 -0.34
N THR A 5 8.31 4.43 -0.98
CA THR A 5 7.90 5.78 -0.58
C THR A 5 6.55 5.74 0.10
N PHE A 6 6.46 6.26 1.31
CA PHE A 6 5.22 6.37 2.08
C PHE A 6 4.50 7.67 1.73
N LEU A 7 3.33 7.57 1.14
CA LEU A 7 2.52 8.73 0.72
C LEU A 7 1.49 9.13 1.77
N GLY A 8 1.09 8.17 2.60
CA GLY A 8 0.19 8.37 3.71
C GLY A 8 0.41 7.30 4.77
N THR A 9 0.49 7.71 6.02
CA THR A 9 0.89 6.84 7.13
C THR A 9 -0.09 6.83 8.30
N CYS A 10 -1.23 7.55 8.19
CA CYS A 10 -2.26 7.62 9.21
C CYS A 10 -3.36 6.58 8.98
N SER A 11 -3.92 6.04 10.07
CA SER A 11 -5.17 5.28 10.05
C SER A 11 -6.38 6.19 9.87
N GLY A 12 -7.55 5.62 9.55
CA GLY A 12 -8.79 6.36 9.31
C GLY A 12 -9.44 7.01 10.52
N THR A 13 -8.82 6.97 11.70
CA THR A 13 -9.48 7.35 12.96
C THR A 13 -9.39 8.82 13.31
N GLU A 14 -8.32 9.51 12.94
CA GLU A 14 -8.09 10.90 13.33
C GLU A 14 -7.35 11.67 12.23
N PRO A 15 -7.87 12.84 11.80
CA PRO A 15 -7.13 13.69 10.88
C PRO A 15 -5.91 14.31 11.57
N LYS A 16 -4.78 14.35 10.87
CA LYS A 16 -3.54 15.00 11.31
C LYS A 16 -3.06 15.98 10.24
N PRO A 17 -2.51 17.14 10.62
CA PRO A 17 -2.10 18.17 9.67
C PRO A 17 -0.99 17.72 8.71
N ASP A 18 -0.14 16.78 9.15
CA ASP A 18 1.10 16.34 8.50
C ASP A 18 1.06 14.87 8.05
N ARG A 19 -0.10 14.20 8.16
CA ARG A 19 -0.26 12.81 7.80
C ARG A 19 -1.55 12.57 7.03
N HIS A 20 -1.44 11.81 5.96
CA HIS A 20 -2.55 11.35 5.13
C HIS A 20 -2.85 9.86 5.37
N HIS A 21 -3.99 9.41 4.87
CA HIS A 21 -4.40 8.02 4.97
C HIS A 21 -3.50 7.08 4.16
N CYS A 22 -3.54 5.79 4.49
CA CYS A 22 -2.60 4.78 4.05
C CYS A 22 -2.41 4.74 2.54
N SER A 23 -1.15 4.91 2.11
CA SER A 23 -0.74 4.75 0.72
C SER A 23 0.79 4.66 0.63
N LEU A 24 1.31 3.75 -0.16
CA LEU A 24 2.73 3.65 -0.43
C LEU A 24 3.01 3.23 -1.87
N VAL A 25 4.25 3.47 -2.31
CA VAL A 25 4.70 3.13 -3.67
C VAL A 25 6.03 2.42 -3.60
N VAL A 26 6.13 1.28 -4.28
CA VAL A 26 7.39 0.58 -4.54
C VAL A 26 7.91 1.00 -5.91
N GLU A 27 9.13 1.51 -5.97
CA GLU A 27 9.83 1.90 -7.19
C GLU A 27 10.97 0.92 -7.47
N VAL A 28 11.00 0.41 -8.68
CA VAL A 28 12.12 -0.35 -9.24
C VAL A 28 12.30 0.00 -10.71
N ASN A 29 13.53 0.21 -11.14
CA ASN A 29 13.86 0.59 -12.53
C ASN A 29 13.08 1.83 -13.05
N GLY A 30 12.67 2.72 -12.13
CA GLY A 30 11.85 3.90 -12.42
C GLY A 30 10.40 3.56 -12.79
N ILE A 31 9.92 2.38 -12.46
CA ILE A 31 8.53 1.93 -12.61
C ILE A 31 7.91 1.88 -11.21
N TYR A 32 6.64 2.26 -11.10
CA TYR A 32 5.94 2.38 -9.83
C TYR A 32 4.83 1.35 -9.67
N TYR A 33 4.83 0.68 -8.53
CA TYR A 33 3.80 -0.26 -8.07
C TYR A 33 3.18 0.34 -6.81
N TRP A 34 1.90 0.62 -6.88
CA TRP A 34 1.18 1.39 -5.88
C TRP A 34 0.36 0.48 -4.96
N PHE A 35 0.45 0.68 -3.64
CA PHE A 35 -0.29 -0.08 -2.65
C PHE A 35 -1.13 0.85 -1.79
N ASP A 36 -2.43 0.64 -1.78
CA ASP A 36 -3.48 1.45 -1.20
C ASP A 36 -3.49 2.92 -1.68
N ALA A 37 -4.65 3.51 -1.73
CA ALA A 37 -4.86 4.84 -2.27
C ALA A 37 -5.73 5.68 -1.31
N GLY A 38 -5.22 5.89 -0.10
CA GLY A 38 -5.85 6.76 0.89
C GLY A 38 -5.97 8.20 0.40
N GLU A 39 -6.66 9.03 1.16
CA GLU A 39 -6.91 10.42 0.76
C GLU A 39 -5.60 11.15 0.43
N ASN A 40 -5.69 12.07 -0.52
CA ASN A 40 -4.58 12.96 -0.93
C ASN A 40 -3.33 12.26 -1.50
N CYS A 41 -3.35 10.94 -1.68
CA CYS A 41 -2.19 10.17 -2.15
C CYS A 41 -1.62 10.68 -3.49
N SER A 42 -2.46 11.08 -4.44
CA SER A 42 -2.03 11.62 -5.72
C SER A 42 -1.32 12.97 -5.61
N HIS A 43 -1.77 13.85 -4.70
CA HIS A 43 -1.09 15.12 -4.44
C HIS A 43 0.27 14.88 -3.75
N LYS A 44 0.30 13.97 -2.77
CA LYS A 44 1.54 13.63 -2.07
C LYS A 44 2.55 13.00 -3.03
N ALA A 45 2.12 12.13 -3.94
CA ALA A 45 2.97 11.58 -4.98
C ALA A 45 3.60 12.66 -5.87
N TYR A 46 2.78 13.62 -6.31
CA TYR A 46 3.27 14.76 -7.09
C TYR A 46 4.34 15.56 -6.34
N THR A 47 4.11 15.88 -5.07
CA THR A 47 5.08 16.63 -4.25
C THR A 47 6.31 15.80 -3.87
N SER A 48 6.23 14.48 -3.95
CA SER A 48 7.36 13.54 -3.76
C SER A 48 8.09 13.22 -5.08
N GLY A 49 7.71 13.84 -6.19
CA GLY A 49 8.39 13.67 -7.49
C GLY A 49 8.05 12.35 -8.21
N ILE A 50 6.99 11.66 -7.82
CA ILE A 50 6.55 10.43 -8.50
C ILE A 50 5.84 10.76 -9.81
N ASP A 51 6.35 10.24 -10.90
CA ASP A 51 5.74 10.38 -12.23
C ASP A 51 4.63 9.34 -12.42
N VAL A 52 3.39 9.77 -12.32
CA VAL A 52 2.22 8.89 -12.46
C VAL A 52 2.06 8.26 -13.87
N ASN A 53 2.79 8.77 -14.91
CA ASN A 53 2.86 8.10 -16.21
C ASN A 53 3.64 6.78 -16.16
N ARG A 54 4.35 6.53 -15.08
CA ARG A 54 5.19 5.34 -14.87
C ARG A 54 4.59 4.34 -13.88
N ILE A 55 3.33 4.52 -13.50
CA ILE A 55 2.59 3.55 -12.67
C ILE A 55 2.23 2.34 -13.53
N ARG A 56 2.70 1.16 -13.13
CA ARG A 56 2.41 -0.11 -13.80
C ARG A 56 1.15 -0.78 -13.25
N ALA A 57 1.00 -0.78 -11.92
CA ALA A 57 -0.14 -1.41 -11.25
C ALA A 57 -0.48 -0.72 -9.93
N VAL A 58 -1.74 -0.82 -9.53
CA VAL A 58 -2.28 -0.37 -8.24
C VAL A 58 -2.91 -1.56 -7.54
N PHE A 59 -2.56 -1.80 -6.28
CA PHE A 59 -3.06 -2.89 -5.44
C PHE A 59 -3.78 -2.29 -4.23
N ILE A 60 -5.01 -2.69 -4.03
CA ILE A 60 -5.83 -2.25 -2.88
C ILE A 60 -5.99 -3.42 -1.92
N SER A 61 -5.52 -3.25 -0.68
CA SER A 61 -5.58 -4.29 0.35
C SER A 61 -7.02 -4.61 0.78
N HIS A 62 -7.83 -3.58 0.96
CA HIS A 62 -9.26 -3.69 1.25
C HIS A 62 -9.99 -2.36 0.95
N MET A 63 -11.32 -2.37 1.04
CA MET A 63 -12.14 -1.27 0.54
C MET A 63 -12.59 -0.26 1.61
N HIS A 64 -11.91 -0.15 2.76
CA HIS A 64 -12.16 0.94 3.69
C HIS A 64 -11.73 2.28 3.11
N ILE A 65 -12.41 3.35 3.54
CA ILE A 65 -12.25 4.69 2.94
C ILE A 65 -10.83 5.25 3.09
N ASP A 66 -10.14 4.93 4.15
CA ASP A 66 -8.76 5.34 4.40
C ASP A 66 -7.71 4.59 3.53
N HIS A 67 -8.15 3.55 2.82
CA HIS A 67 -7.34 2.84 1.82
C HIS A 67 -7.74 3.13 0.38
N ILE A 68 -8.95 3.67 0.14
CA ILE A 68 -9.45 3.95 -1.21
C ILE A 68 -9.93 5.40 -1.40
N GLY A 69 -9.95 6.23 -0.37
CA GLY A 69 -10.53 7.59 -0.44
C GLY A 69 -9.90 8.51 -1.47
N GLY A 70 -8.64 8.26 -1.85
CA GLY A 70 -7.92 8.96 -2.90
C GLY A 70 -7.97 8.28 -4.27
N LEU A 71 -8.47 7.04 -4.38
CA LEU A 71 -8.41 6.23 -5.59
C LEU A 71 -9.13 6.89 -6.78
N ALA A 72 -10.30 7.45 -6.56
CA ALA A 72 -11.05 8.15 -7.61
C ALA A 72 -10.25 9.33 -8.21
N ASN A 73 -9.57 10.09 -7.34
CA ASN A 73 -8.71 11.19 -7.78
C ASN A 73 -7.45 10.68 -8.48
N LEU A 74 -6.78 9.65 -7.94
CA LEU A 74 -5.61 9.02 -8.56
C LEU A 74 -5.93 8.54 -9.97
N MET A 75 -7.02 7.79 -10.17
CA MET A 75 -7.50 7.35 -11.49
C MET A 75 -7.71 8.51 -12.45
N SER A 76 -8.30 9.61 -11.97
CA SER A 76 -8.54 10.82 -12.77
C SER A 76 -7.23 11.51 -13.17
N VAL A 77 -6.24 11.56 -12.27
CA VAL A 77 -4.91 12.15 -12.53
C VAL A 77 -4.15 11.31 -13.55
N ILE A 78 -4.01 10.00 -13.33
CA ILE A 78 -3.32 9.09 -14.27
C ILE A 78 -3.92 9.20 -15.66
N ARG A 79 -5.25 9.20 -15.76
CA ARG A 79 -5.94 9.30 -17.06
C ARG A 79 -5.59 10.56 -17.84
N LYS A 80 -5.37 11.68 -17.16
CA LYS A 80 -5.25 12.99 -17.80
C LYS A 80 -3.80 13.45 -17.98
N VAL A 81 -2.89 12.98 -17.13
CA VAL A 81 -1.55 13.55 -17.04
C VAL A 81 -0.76 13.38 -18.35
N SER A 82 -0.82 12.23 -18.98
CA SER A 82 -0.13 11.99 -20.26
C SER A 82 -0.58 12.96 -21.36
N LYS A 83 -1.87 13.30 -21.37
CA LYS A 83 -2.41 14.28 -22.32
C LYS A 83 -1.92 15.71 -22.02
N VAL A 84 -1.84 16.08 -20.75
CA VAL A 84 -1.43 17.43 -20.33
C VAL A 84 0.09 17.62 -20.52
N THR A 85 0.87 16.62 -20.20
CA THR A 85 2.35 16.68 -20.28
C THR A 85 2.90 16.35 -21.66
N GLY A 86 2.12 15.65 -22.51
CA GLY A 86 2.60 15.08 -23.78
C GLY A 86 3.52 13.86 -23.59
N ILE A 87 3.69 13.38 -22.36
CA ILE A 87 4.52 12.20 -22.05
C ILE A 87 3.63 10.97 -22.08
N PRO A 88 3.92 9.98 -22.94
CA PRO A 88 3.14 8.74 -23.00
C PRO A 88 3.23 7.95 -21.69
N HIS A 89 2.17 7.24 -21.35
CA HIS A 89 2.21 6.26 -20.26
C HIS A 89 3.05 5.04 -20.67
N ILE A 90 3.79 4.46 -19.72
CA ILE A 90 4.77 3.39 -19.98
C ILE A 90 4.16 2.10 -20.53
N ASN A 91 2.88 1.83 -20.30
CA ASN A 91 2.21 0.59 -20.66
C ASN A 91 1.08 0.84 -21.69
N ASP A 92 1.43 1.32 -22.88
CA ASP A 92 0.50 1.54 -23.99
C ASP A 92 -0.83 2.23 -23.60
N ASN A 93 -0.73 3.22 -22.69
CA ASN A 93 -1.86 3.94 -22.10
C ASN A 93 -2.84 3.05 -21.29
N CYS A 94 -2.34 2.02 -20.63
CA CYS A 94 -3.10 1.23 -19.67
C CYS A 94 -2.29 0.98 -18.40
N TYR A 95 -2.99 0.73 -17.30
CA TYR A 95 -2.42 0.22 -16.06
C TYR A 95 -3.43 -0.69 -15.36
N ASP A 96 -2.94 -1.62 -14.55
CA ASP A 96 -3.78 -2.58 -13.86
C ASP A 96 -4.20 -2.04 -12.49
N ILE A 97 -5.44 -2.33 -12.06
CA ILE A 97 -5.91 -2.09 -10.69
C ILE A 97 -6.41 -3.41 -10.11
N PHE A 98 -5.79 -3.87 -9.05
CA PHE A 98 -6.15 -5.07 -8.34
C PHE A 98 -6.94 -4.71 -7.09
N VAL A 99 -8.16 -5.24 -6.96
CA VAL A 99 -9.09 -4.94 -5.86
C VAL A 99 -9.72 -6.23 -5.33
N PRO A 100 -10.02 -6.31 -4.03
CA PRO A 100 -10.69 -7.49 -3.46
C PRO A 100 -12.18 -7.55 -3.78
N ASP A 101 -12.78 -6.46 -4.28
CA ASP A 101 -14.21 -6.37 -4.60
C ASP A 101 -14.45 -5.42 -5.79
N LEU A 102 -14.75 -6.00 -6.95
CA LEU A 102 -15.08 -5.24 -8.17
C LEU A 102 -16.37 -4.44 -8.05
N LYS A 103 -17.33 -4.86 -7.23
CA LYS A 103 -18.59 -4.13 -7.07
C LYS A 103 -18.37 -2.79 -6.39
N THR A 104 -17.58 -2.74 -5.32
CA THR A 104 -17.21 -1.49 -4.64
C THR A 104 -16.30 -0.64 -5.53
N PHE A 105 -15.35 -1.27 -6.25
CA PHE A 105 -14.51 -0.56 -7.22
C PHE A 105 -15.35 0.15 -8.30
N GLU A 106 -16.41 -0.50 -8.81
CA GLU A 106 -17.29 0.12 -9.80
C GLU A 106 -17.97 1.39 -9.26
N ALA A 107 -18.34 1.43 -7.97
CA ALA A 107 -18.85 2.65 -7.34
C ALA A 107 -17.78 3.76 -7.32
N VAL A 108 -16.53 3.43 -6.97
CA VAL A 108 -15.40 4.39 -7.03
C VAL A 108 -15.18 4.89 -8.45
N ARG A 109 -15.25 4.01 -9.44
CA ARG A 109 -15.13 4.36 -10.87
C ARG A 109 -16.21 5.34 -11.31
N ILE A 110 -17.45 5.12 -10.89
CA ILE A 110 -18.59 6.05 -11.16
C ILE A 110 -18.32 7.42 -10.56
N VAL A 111 -17.91 7.47 -9.28
CA VAL A 111 -17.57 8.71 -8.58
C VAL A 111 -16.41 9.45 -9.26
N SER A 112 -15.40 8.74 -9.74
CA SER A 112 -14.26 9.35 -10.47
C SER A 112 -14.67 9.99 -11.80
N GLY A 113 -15.85 9.69 -12.33
CA GLY A 113 -16.28 10.07 -13.68
C GLY A 113 -15.39 9.40 -14.77
N THR A 114 -14.70 8.31 -14.45
CA THR A 114 -13.86 7.59 -15.41
C THR A 114 -14.71 6.55 -16.13
N PRO A 115 -14.90 6.65 -17.46
CA PRO A 115 -15.63 5.63 -18.19
C PRO A 115 -14.85 4.31 -18.19
N ALA A 116 -15.55 3.18 -18.29
CA ALA A 116 -14.94 1.86 -18.39
C ALA A 116 -13.98 1.75 -19.59
N LYS A 117 -14.25 2.51 -20.65
CA LYS A 117 -13.39 2.63 -21.82
C LYS A 117 -13.33 4.11 -22.23
N ALA A 118 -12.22 4.75 -21.97
CA ALA A 118 -12.03 6.15 -22.35
C ALA A 118 -11.61 6.25 -23.83
N SER A 119 -12.14 7.25 -24.53
CA SER A 119 -11.71 7.59 -25.89
C SER A 119 -10.38 8.34 -25.92
N PHE A 120 -9.86 8.74 -24.78
CA PHE A 120 -8.57 9.45 -24.63
C PHE A 120 -7.95 9.18 -23.26
N GLY A 121 -6.63 9.38 -23.19
CA GLY A 121 -5.85 9.24 -21.96
C GLY A 121 -5.57 7.78 -21.60
N VAL A 122 -5.19 7.56 -20.35
CA VAL A 122 -4.78 6.25 -19.84
C VAL A 122 -6.00 5.52 -19.28
N ASN A 123 -6.16 4.25 -19.64
CA ASN A 123 -7.23 3.39 -19.14
C ASN A 123 -6.76 2.54 -17.96
N ASN A 124 -7.63 2.29 -17.01
CA ASN A 124 -7.43 1.28 -16.00
C ASN A 124 -8.05 -0.05 -16.41
N ILE A 125 -7.40 -1.15 -16.01
CA ILE A 125 -7.87 -2.51 -16.21
C ILE A 125 -8.09 -3.09 -14.81
N PRO A 126 -9.34 -3.19 -14.35
CA PRO A 126 -9.62 -3.72 -12.99
C PRO A 126 -9.60 -5.24 -12.98
N HIS A 127 -9.02 -5.79 -11.92
CA HIS A 127 -8.96 -7.22 -11.63
C HIS A 127 -9.43 -7.46 -10.21
N GLU A 128 -10.35 -8.40 -10.03
CA GLU A 128 -10.64 -8.96 -8.72
C GLU A 128 -9.62 -10.03 -8.39
N TYR A 129 -9.15 -10.09 -7.17
CA TYR A 129 -8.14 -11.05 -6.75
C TYR A 129 -8.54 -11.79 -5.47
N SER A 130 -7.85 -12.88 -5.19
CA SER A 130 -7.95 -13.70 -3.98
C SER A 130 -6.55 -14.16 -3.58
N ASP A 131 -6.45 -15.08 -2.63
CA ASP A 131 -5.17 -15.67 -2.19
C ASP A 131 -4.32 -16.19 -3.35
N GLY A 132 -3.03 -16.02 -3.22
CA GLY A 132 -2.03 -16.49 -4.16
C GLY A 132 -1.44 -15.39 -5.02
N LEU A 133 -0.92 -15.77 -6.17
CA LEU A 133 -0.29 -14.83 -7.12
C LEU A 133 -1.33 -13.86 -7.70
N VAL A 134 -1.13 -12.57 -7.45
CA VAL A 134 -1.99 -11.49 -7.95
C VAL A 134 -1.41 -10.86 -9.21
N PHE A 135 -0.10 -10.66 -9.23
CA PHE A 135 0.58 -9.98 -10.33
C PHE A 135 2.03 -10.43 -10.46
N GLU A 136 2.52 -10.52 -11.68
CA GLU A 136 3.93 -10.77 -11.97
C GLU A 136 4.32 -10.12 -13.29
N ASP A 137 5.45 -9.43 -13.30
CA ASP A 137 6.12 -8.94 -14.50
C ASP A 137 7.64 -9.10 -14.35
N GLU A 138 8.41 -8.47 -15.23
CA GLU A 138 9.88 -8.55 -15.20
C GLU A 138 10.52 -7.92 -13.95
N ASN A 139 9.81 -7.10 -13.20
CA ASN A 139 10.34 -6.35 -12.06
C ASN A 139 9.87 -6.88 -10.72
N VAL A 140 8.59 -7.23 -10.60
CA VAL A 140 7.98 -7.60 -9.32
C VAL A 140 7.08 -8.82 -9.45
N ARG A 141 6.97 -9.54 -8.33
CA ARG A 141 5.96 -10.56 -8.10
C ARG A 141 5.18 -10.19 -6.84
N VAL A 142 3.86 -10.10 -6.94
CA VAL A 142 2.95 -9.75 -5.83
C VAL A 142 2.03 -10.92 -5.52
N THR A 143 2.08 -11.38 -4.28
CA THR A 143 1.20 -12.43 -3.76
C THR A 143 0.32 -11.86 -2.66
N ALA A 144 -0.97 -12.19 -2.66
CA ALA A 144 -1.91 -11.80 -1.61
C ALA A 144 -2.23 -12.98 -0.69
N LEU A 145 -2.47 -12.68 0.57
CA LEU A 145 -2.97 -13.59 1.59
C LEU A 145 -4.08 -12.89 2.36
N HIS A 146 -5.25 -13.51 2.45
CA HIS A 146 -6.36 -12.98 3.22
C HIS A 146 -6.02 -12.84 4.71
N ASN A 147 -6.69 -11.91 5.36
CA ASN A 147 -6.62 -11.70 6.80
C ASN A 147 -8.02 -11.46 7.37
N THR A 148 -8.14 -11.40 8.70
CA THR A 148 -9.44 -11.32 9.38
C THR A 148 -9.87 -9.91 9.76
N HIS A 149 -9.20 -8.86 9.23
CA HIS A 149 -9.60 -7.47 9.47
C HIS A 149 -11.03 -7.20 9.00
N LEU A 150 -11.36 -7.57 7.76
CA LEU A 150 -12.75 -7.65 7.31
C LEU A 150 -13.18 -9.12 7.40
N LYS A 151 -14.04 -9.39 8.37
CA LYS A 151 -14.62 -10.73 8.56
C LYS A 151 -15.35 -11.15 7.29
N GLU A 152 -15.28 -12.45 7.00
CA GLU A 152 -16.02 -13.06 5.91
C GLU A 152 -17.49 -12.61 5.93
N ASN A 153 -17.95 -11.98 4.88
CA ASN A 153 -19.34 -11.61 4.69
C ASN A 153 -20.04 -12.68 3.84
N GLY A 154 -20.19 -13.90 4.41
CA GLY A 154 -21.01 -14.97 3.86
C GLY A 154 -20.64 -15.39 2.44
N GLU A 155 -21.45 -15.04 1.45
CA GLU A 155 -21.34 -15.55 0.08
C GLU A 155 -20.16 -15.04 -0.75
N ASN A 156 -19.44 -13.98 -0.31
CA ASN A 156 -18.48 -13.25 -1.16
C ASN A 156 -17.00 -13.52 -0.81
N GLY A 157 -16.67 -14.34 0.19
CA GLY A 157 -15.29 -14.67 0.56
C GLY A 157 -14.57 -13.56 1.33
N TRP A 158 -13.24 -13.58 1.30
CA TRP A 158 -12.38 -12.63 2.00
C TRP A 158 -12.28 -11.30 1.26
N HIS A 159 -12.26 -10.19 1.99
CA HIS A 159 -12.22 -8.84 1.43
C HIS A 159 -11.09 -7.98 1.99
N SER A 160 -10.17 -8.55 2.75
CA SER A 160 -8.99 -7.89 3.30
C SER A 160 -7.76 -8.78 3.16
N TYR A 161 -6.65 -8.18 2.68
CA TYR A 161 -5.46 -8.92 2.29
C TYR A 161 -4.18 -8.21 2.71
N SER A 162 -3.17 -9.02 2.98
CA SER A 162 -1.78 -8.63 3.12
C SER A 162 -1.01 -9.03 1.85
N PHE A 163 0.09 -8.34 1.54
CA PHE A 163 0.87 -8.60 0.33
C PHE A 163 2.31 -9.00 0.66
N LEU A 164 2.81 -10.01 -0.06
CA LEU A 164 4.23 -10.25 -0.25
C LEU A 164 4.63 -9.69 -1.60
N ILE A 165 5.65 -8.82 -1.61
CA ILE A 165 6.20 -8.16 -2.78
C ILE A 165 7.65 -8.64 -2.94
N GLU A 166 7.90 -9.42 -3.98
CA GLU A 166 9.24 -9.89 -4.32
C GLU A 166 9.78 -9.05 -5.48
N VAL A 167 10.93 -8.41 -5.27
CA VAL A 167 11.49 -7.41 -6.19
C VAL A 167 13.01 -7.37 -6.09
N GLU A 168 13.72 -7.56 -7.20
CA GLU A 168 15.21 -7.59 -7.24
C GLU A 168 15.83 -8.49 -6.13
N GLY A 169 15.25 -9.66 -5.86
CA GLY A 169 15.70 -10.59 -4.81
C GLY A 169 15.40 -10.12 -3.38
N LYS A 170 14.72 -9.01 -3.19
CA LYS A 170 14.23 -8.52 -1.90
C LYS A 170 12.81 -9.03 -1.64
N ARG A 171 12.50 -9.20 -0.36
CA ARG A 171 11.17 -9.60 0.11
C ARG A 171 10.60 -8.50 1.00
N ILE A 172 9.52 -7.89 0.55
CA ILE A 172 8.79 -6.84 1.28
C ILE A 172 7.42 -7.41 1.65
N VAL A 173 7.06 -7.33 2.92
CA VAL A 173 5.71 -7.67 3.39
C VAL A 173 4.98 -6.39 3.74
N PHE A 174 3.82 -6.18 3.14
CA PHE A 174 2.89 -5.11 3.51
C PHE A 174 1.65 -5.73 4.15
N SER A 175 1.44 -5.42 5.43
CA SER A 175 0.36 -6.04 6.20
C SER A 175 -1.05 -5.67 5.69
N GLY A 176 -1.22 -4.48 5.08
CA GLY A 176 -2.54 -3.86 5.06
C GLY A 176 -3.04 -3.74 6.50
N ASP A 177 -4.34 -3.76 6.71
CA ASP A 177 -4.94 -3.88 8.03
C ASP A 177 -5.16 -5.36 8.35
N VAL A 178 -4.74 -5.80 9.53
CA VAL A 178 -4.81 -7.20 9.95
C VAL A 178 -5.59 -7.37 11.25
N GLY A 179 -6.27 -8.50 11.41
CA GLY A 179 -6.90 -8.86 12.67
C GLY A 179 -5.87 -9.21 13.75
N TYR A 180 -4.75 -9.81 13.35
CA TYR A 180 -3.63 -10.18 14.24
C TYR A 180 -2.29 -10.07 13.50
N PRO A 181 -1.20 -9.63 14.13
CA PRO A 181 0.13 -9.61 13.49
C PRO A 181 0.57 -10.96 12.91
N ALA A 182 0.16 -12.07 13.55
CA ALA A 182 0.51 -13.42 13.10
C ALA A 182 -0.16 -13.86 11.80
N GLU A 183 -1.14 -13.12 11.26
CA GLU A 183 -1.77 -13.46 9.99
C GLU A 183 -0.82 -13.35 8.78
N ILE A 184 0.26 -12.57 8.91
CA ILE A 184 1.30 -12.49 7.89
C ILE A 184 2.40 -13.55 8.07
N GLU A 185 2.27 -14.49 9.02
CA GLU A 185 3.29 -15.50 9.32
C GLU A 185 3.74 -16.31 8.10
N PRO A 186 2.84 -16.76 7.18
CA PRO A 186 3.27 -17.49 6.00
C PRO A 186 4.26 -16.72 5.10
N TYR A 187 4.26 -15.39 5.16
CA TYR A 187 5.22 -14.55 4.45
C TYR A 187 6.55 -14.37 5.18
N LEU A 188 6.59 -14.64 6.49
CA LEU A 188 7.75 -14.51 7.37
C LEU A 188 8.43 -15.85 7.69
N ASP A 189 8.02 -16.94 7.05
CA ASP A 189 8.70 -18.25 7.11
C ASP A 189 10.10 -18.21 6.47
N GLN A 190 10.36 -17.19 5.67
CA GLN A 190 11.66 -16.88 5.07
C GLN A 190 12.10 -15.46 5.46
N PRO A 191 13.41 -15.14 5.38
CA PRO A 191 13.89 -13.80 5.70
C PRO A 191 13.16 -12.72 4.93
N CYS A 192 12.72 -11.67 5.65
CA CYS A 192 12.03 -10.51 5.13
C CYS A 192 12.96 -9.29 5.19
N ASP A 193 13.20 -8.63 4.05
CA ASP A 193 14.06 -7.44 4.00
C ASP A 193 13.36 -6.22 4.61
N LEU A 194 12.06 -6.09 4.37
CA LEU A 194 11.24 -5.00 4.93
C LEU A 194 9.84 -5.52 5.27
N CYS A 195 9.48 -5.46 6.54
CA CYS A 195 8.12 -5.69 7.01
C CYS A 195 7.46 -4.33 7.28
N ILE A 196 6.43 -4.00 6.51
CA ILE A 196 5.62 -2.77 6.66
C ILE A 196 4.37 -3.16 7.41
N MET A 197 4.26 -2.70 8.66
CA MET A 197 3.23 -3.16 9.59
C MET A 197 2.37 -2.03 10.09
N GLU A 198 1.07 -2.26 10.16
CA GLU A 198 0.09 -1.34 10.69
C GLU A 198 0.12 -1.25 12.22
N THR A 199 -0.23 -0.10 12.76
CA THR A 199 -0.43 0.15 14.19
C THR A 199 -1.77 0.84 14.50
N GLY A 200 -2.69 0.85 13.54
CA GLY A 200 -4.06 1.33 13.73
C GLY A 200 -4.86 0.46 14.70
N HIS A 201 -4.63 -0.86 14.62
CA HIS A 201 -5.37 -1.87 15.38
C HIS A 201 -4.50 -2.59 16.42
N HIS A 202 -3.17 -2.40 16.40
CA HIS A 202 -2.24 -3.12 17.25
C HIS A 202 -1.31 -2.17 17.99
N SER A 203 -0.95 -2.53 19.25
CA SER A 203 0.05 -1.79 19.99
C SER A 203 1.45 -1.98 19.39
N VAL A 204 2.29 -0.97 19.52
CA VAL A 204 3.70 -0.98 19.14
C VAL A 204 4.43 -2.18 19.78
N THR A 205 4.22 -2.40 21.09
CA THR A 205 4.79 -3.53 21.82
C THR A 205 4.48 -4.86 21.14
N ARG A 206 3.19 -5.12 20.85
CA ARG A 206 2.75 -6.38 20.26
C ARG A 206 3.38 -6.63 18.89
N VAL A 207 3.48 -5.58 18.07
CA VAL A 207 4.10 -5.68 16.74
C VAL A 207 5.60 -5.92 16.85
N CYS A 208 6.30 -5.21 17.74
CA CYS A 208 7.74 -5.42 17.99
C CYS A 208 8.02 -6.84 18.50
N GLU A 209 7.30 -7.31 19.52
CA GLU A 209 7.45 -8.67 20.05
C GLU A 209 7.28 -9.73 18.96
N TYR A 210 6.26 -9.56 18.11
CA TYR A 210 6.02 -10.47 17.00
C TYR A 210 7.17 -10.42 15.99
N ALA A 211 7.58 -9.23 15.54
CA ALA A 211 8.62 -9.08 14.54
C ALA A 211 10.00 -9.58 15.04
N CYS A 212 10.34 -9.36 16.33
CA CYS A 212 11.54 -9.92 16.96
C CYS A 212 11.57 -11.45 16.96
N SER A 213 10.42 -12.11 16.93
CA SER A 213 10.32 -13.58 16.86
C SER A 213 10.53 -14.12 15.44
N LYS A 214 10.67 -13.26 14.43
CA LYS A 214 10.75 -13.59 13.00
C LYS A 214 12.08 -13.10 12.40
N GLN A 215 12.39 -13.56 11.19
CA GLN A 215 13.58 -13.11 10.44
C GLN A 215 13.28 -11.82 9.67
N VAL A 216 12.93 -10.74 10.38
CA VAL A 216 12.69 -9.41 9.82
C VAL A 216 13.95 -8.57 9.94
N LYS A 217 14.52 -8.11 8.82
CA LYS A 217 15.70 -7.26 8.81
C LYS A 217 15.37 -5.82 9.20
N LYS A 218 14.25 -5.29 8.66
CA LYS A 218 13.76 -3.96 8.98
C LYS A 218 12.24 -3.96 9.14
N LEU A 219 11.77 -3.33 10.21
CA LEU A 219 10.36 -3.12 10.49
C LEU A 219 10.00 -1.64 10.27
N ALA A 220 9.03 -1.37 9.42
CA ALA A 220 8.51 -0.03 9.17
C ALA A 220 7.07 0.06 9.64
N PHE A 221 6.80 0.96 10.58
CA PHE A 221 5.43 1.21 11.02
C PHE A 221 4.72 2.18 10.09
N THR A 222 3.49 1.87 9.73
CA THR A 222 2.57 2.70 8.95
C THR A 222 1.14 2.57 9.50
N HIS A 223 0.17 3.21 8.86
CA HIS A 223 -1.23 3.16 9.26
C HIS A 223 -1.38 3.39 10.78
N HIS A 224 -0.80 4.52 11.24
CA HIS A 224 -0.64 4.80 12.65
C HIS A 224 -1.96 5.07 13.36
N GLY A 225 -2.17 4.33 14.47
CA GLY A 225 -3.23 4.60 15.43
C GLY A 225 -2.82 5.57 16.52
N ARG A 226 -3.70 5.71 17.51
CA ARG A 226 -3.58 6.70 18.58
C ARG A 226 -2.32 6.58 19.43
N GLU A 227 -1.78 5.39 19.60
CA GLU A 227 -0.56 5.19 20.39
C GLU A 227 0.60 6.01 19.83
N ILE A 228 0.86 5.87 18.50
CA ILE A 228 1.92 6.64 17.83
C ILE A 228 1.50 8.10 17.63
N LEU A 229 0.25 8.35 17.20
CA LEU A 229 -0.19 9.69 16.82
C LEU A 229 -0.28 10.68 17.99
N ARG A 230 -0.38 10.19 19.23
CA ARG A 230 -0.41 11.05 20.43
C ARG A 230 0.98 11.47 20.88
N ASP A 231 1.96 10.57 20.80
CA ASP A 231 3.31 10.82 21.24
C ASP A 231 4.31 9.95 20.44
N VAL A 232 4.74 10.47 19.30
CA VAL A 232 5.71 9.78 18.41
C VAL A 232 7.00 9.50 19.18
N LYS A 233 7.46 10.45 20.00
CA LYS A 233 8.71 10.29 20.76
C LYS A 233 8.64 9.16 21.76
N ALA A 234 7.56 9.06 22.52
CA ALA A 234 7.36 7.95 23.45
C ALA A 234 7.30 6.60 22.73
N ALA A 235 6.68 6.56 21.53
CA ALA A 235 6.65 5.35 20.71
C ALA A 235 8.06 4.99 20.18
N GLU A 236 8.86 5.96 19.76
CA GLU A 236 10.27 5.74 19.36
C GLU A 236 11.12 5.23 20.52
N GLU A 237 10.98 5.81 21.71
CA GLU A 237 11.65 5.36 22.93
C GLU A 237 11.25 3.91 23.29
N LEU A 238 9.99 3.55 23.13
CA LEU A 238 9.50 2.19 23.34
C LEU A 238 10.09 1.22 22.30
N ILE A 239 10.07 1.57 21.01
CA ILE A 239 10.65 0.76 19.93
C ILE A 239 12.14 0.48 20.19
N ALA A 240 12.88 1.48 20.65
CA ALA A 240 14.31 1.35 20.95
C ALA A 240 14.64 0.34 22.08
N THR A 241 13.63 -0.14 22.81
CA THR A 241 13.83 -1.21 23.83
C THR A 241 13.86 -2.62 23.21
N PHE A 242 13.50 -2.76 21.95
CA PHE A 242 13.49 -4.04 21.23
C PHE A 242 14.74 -4.21 20.38
N ASP A 243 15.21 -5.44 20.22
CA ASP A 243 16.36 -5.78 19.37
C ASP A 243 15.90 -5.98 17.93
N ILE A 244 15.52 -4.90 17.26
CA ILE A 244 15.08 -4.88 15.86
C ILE A 244 15.35 -3.51 15.22
N ASP A 245 15.83 -3.49 13.98
CA ASP A 245 15.88 -2.23 13.20
C ASP A 245 14.45 -1.83 12.82
N ALA A 246 13.90 -0.86 13.52
CA ALA A 246 12.54 -0.40 13.31
C ALA A 246 12.43 1.12 13.21
N CYS A 247 11.44 1.60 12.44
CA CYS A 247 11.17 3.03 12.29
C CYS A 247 9.67 3.33 12.18
N ILE A 248 9.27 4.49 12.70
CA ILE A 248 7.95 5.08 12.49
C ILE A 248 8.01 5.92 11.20
N CYS A 249 7.29 5.49 10.17
CA CYS A 249 7.29 6.21 8.89
C CYS A 249 6.43 7.48 8.94
N HIS A 250 6.87 8.50 8.21
CA HIS A 250 6.13 9.73 7.98
C HIS A 250 5.79 9.85 6.50
N ASP A 251 4.79 10.70 6.21
CA ASP A 251 4.42 10.99 4.82
C ASP A 251 5.59 11.64 4.07
N GLY A 252 6.03 10.99 3.02
CA GLY A 252 7.18 11.37 2.20
C GLY A 252 8.48 10.65 2.55
N ASP A 253 8.51 9.83 3.60
CA ASP A 253 9.68 9.00 3.91
C ASP A 253 9.95 7.99 2.79
N VAL A 254 11.24 7.72 2.57
CA VAL A 254 11.72 6.77 1.57
C VAL A 254 12.64 5.75 2.23
N ILE A 255 12.30 4.48 2.12
CA ILE A 255 13.20 3.37 2.50
C ILE A 255 13.84 2.82 1.24
N ILE A 256 15.16 2.72 1.24
CA ILE A 256 15.96 2.16 0.13
C ILE A 256 16.44 0.76 0.53
N LEU A 257 16.22 -0.21 -0.34
CA LEU A 257 16.72 -1.58 -0.22
C LEU A 257 17.78 -1.81 -1.30
N ASP A 258 19.02 -1.96 -0.86
CA ASP A 258 20.18 -2.24 -1.70
C ASP A 258 20.45 -3.73 -1.91
#